data_a565c0e981d4f15dcaa58f61bfc140a9
#
_entry.id   a565c0e981d4f15dcaa58f61bfc140a9
#
_cell.length_a   1.000
_cell.length_b   1.000
_cell.length_c   1.000
_cell.angle_alpha   90.00
_cell.angle_beta   90.00
_cell.angle_gamma   90.00
#
_symmetry.space_group_name_H-M   'P 1'
#
loop_
_entity.id
_entity.type
_entity.pdbx_description
1 polymer ?
#
loop_
_entity_poly.entity_id
_entity_poly.type
_entity_poly.pdbx_seq_one_letter_code
_entity_poly.pdbx_strand_id
1 'polypeptide(L)'
;GFLGSGKTTLLKNLLENMEGTKVGVIQNELGKISIDGTVLQNDDIHMVELNRGSIFCSCLRLSFVDALAKMSQQGLEYVFVESSGFGDPSNAEEILEATKVLVGEVYDFRGCICLVDCYNFLDQLEDEITIDRQLKHCNLAVLTKVDLVDREQIELIKEKVQEINPVCPITESENGNINRSFYDMDLMKYQWAECEETTNSAETKPKTFSMNFAGEIEKDKLEAFLERIEPSVYRAKGFFKVKNEGWEKVDVVGKKLDYAPYEAQEKSELVFISKIGIALIREIKEAWDECVGLPMDLKN
;
A
#
# COMPACT_ATOMS: atom_id res chain seq x y z
N GLY A 1 4.54 2.25 -4.85
CA GLY A 1 3.58 1.45 -5.65
C GLY A 1 2.17 1.57 -5.13
N PHE A 2 1.18 1.42 -6.03
CA PHE A 2 -0.25 1.60 -5.74
C PHE A 2 -0.82 0.54 -4.80
N LEU A 3 -2.12 0.61 -4.48
CA LEU A 3 -2.79 -0.36 -3.62
C LEU A 3 -2.70 -1.78 -4.18
N GLY A 4 -2.45 -2.77 -3.31
CA GLY A 4 -2.37 -4.17 -3.69
C GLY A 4 -1.13 -4.58 -4.51
N SER A 5 -0.18 -3.67 -4.73
CA SER A 5 1.03 -3.97 -5.52
C SER A 5 2.06 -4.86 -4.83
N GLY A 6 1.79 -5.35 -3.61
CA GLY A 6 2.68 -6.28 -2.91
C GLY A 6 3.78 -5.62 -2.07
N LYS A 7 3.63 -4.34 -1.67
CA LYS A 7 4.62 -3.60 -0.86
C LYS A 7 5.01 -4.32 0.41
N THR A 8 4.04 -4.67 1.22
CA THR A 8 4.26 -5.38 2.50
C THR A 8 4.88 -6.77 2.28
N THR A 9 4.49 -7.48 1.22
CA THR A 9 5.08 -8.78 0.86
C THR A 9 6.56 -8.64 0.50
N LEU A 10 6.89 -7.64 -0.34
CA LEU A 10 8.29 -7.36 -0.69
C LEU A 10 9.09 -6.98 0.55
N LEU A 11 8.58 -6.05 1.37
CA LEU A 11 9.26 -5.60 2.58
C LEU A 11 9.52 -6.77 3.53
N LYS A 12 8.53 -7.64 3.75
CA LYS A 12 8.69 -8.85 4.57
C LYS A 12 9.83 -9.74 4.06
N ASN A 13 9.85 -10.05 2.76
CA ASN A 13 10.90 -10.88 2.16
C ASN A 13 12.29 -10.20 2.24
N LEU A 14 12.35 -8.87 2.17
CA LEU A 14 13.59 -8.14 2.37
C LEU A 14 14.10 -8.30 3.81
N LEU A 15 13.23 -8.12 4.79
CA LEU A 15 13.56 -8.21 6.22
C LEU A 15 13.97 -9.61 6.64
N GLU A 16 13.29 -10.67 6.15
CA GLU A 16 13.67 -12.08 6.40
C GLU A 16 15.10 -12.40 5.92
N ASN A 17 15.63 -11.63 5.00
CA ASN A 17 16.96 -11.81 4.44
C ASN A 17 18.04 -10.88 5.05
N MET A 18 17.67 -10.12 6.08
CA MET A 18 18.55 -9.18 6.79
C MET A 18 18.81 -9.61 8.24
N GLU A 19 18.84 -10.93 8.51
CA GLU A 19 19.19 -11.45 9.85
C GLU A 19 20.49 -10.87 10.36
N GLY A 20 20.51 -10.41 11.61
CA GLY A 20 21.66 -9.81 12.27
C GLY A 20 21.94 -8.36 11.86
N THR A 21 21.12 -7.76 11.00
CA THR A 21 21.18 -6.35 10.63
C THR A 21 20.12 -5.57 11.40
N LYS A 22 20.49 -4.46 12.01
CA LYS A 22 19.53 -3.60 12.72
C LYS A 22 18.75 -2.73 11.73
N VAL A 23 17.46 -2.99 11.63
CA VAL A 23 16.59 -2.36 10.63
C VAL A 23 15.46 -1.58 11.30
N GLY A 24 15.23 -0.35 10.83
CA GLY A 24 14.01 0.40 11.11
C GLY A 24 12.98 0.25 10.00
N VAL A 25 11.71 0.18 10.37
CA VAL A 25 10.59 0.18 9.42
C VAL A 25 9.59 1.24 9.83
N ILE A 26 9.32 2.18 8.93
CA ILE A 26 8.20 3.10 9.05
C ILE A 26 7.12 2.64 8.09
N GLN A 27 5.99 2.19 8.63
CA GLN A 27 4.87 1.71 7.85
C GLN A 27 3.72 2.71 7.90
N ASN A 28 3.18 3.05 6.73
CA ASN A 28 2.06 3.98 6.59
C ASN A 28 0.87 3.31 5.91
N GLU A 29 -0.21 3.13 6.67
CA GLU A 29 -1.47 2.56 6.19
C GLU A 29 -2.62 3.56 6.22
N LEU A 30 -3.50 3.48 5.19
CA LEU A 30 -4.79 4.17 5.14
C LEU A 30 -5.87 3.29 5.79
N GLY A 31 -6.29 3.65 7.00
CA GLY A 31 -7.37 2.96 7.73
C GLY A 31 -6.93 2.41 9.08
N LYS A 32 -7.90 2.03 9.91
CA LYS A 32 -7.69 1.59 11.29
C LYS A 32 -7.33 0.11 11.43
N ILE A 33 -7.43 -0.68 10.37
CA ILE A 33 -7.18 -2.12 10.42
C ILE A 33 -5.78 -2.38 9.88
N SER A 34 -4.80 -2.45 10.77
CA SER A 34 -3.53 -3.09 10.52
C SER A 34 -3.74 -4.60 10.60
N ILE A 35 -4.11 -5.23 9.49
CA ILE A 35 -4.28 -6.70 9.42
C ILE A 35 -2.91 -7.38 9.40
N ASP A 36 -1.85 -6.65 9.09
CA ASP A 36 -0.52 -7.18 8.82
C ASP A 36 0.50 -6.94 9.96
N GLY A 37 0.11 -6.24 11.04
CA GLY A 37 1.01 -5.81 12.13
C GLY A 37 1.57 -6.91 13.04
N THR A 38 1.19 -8.17 12.85
CA THR A 38 1.63 -9.30 13.69
C THR A 38 2.88 -10.04 13.18
N VAL A 39 3.43 -9.68 12.03
CA VAL A 39 4.39 -10.58 11.33
C VAL A 39 5.86 -10.24 11.55
N LEU A 40 6.21 -9.06 12.07
CA LEU A 40 7.61 -8.59 12.13
C LEU A 40 8.07 -8.23 13.55
N GLN A 41 7.90 -9.15 14.52
CA GLN A 41 8.51 -8.99 15.85
C GLN A 41 9.81 -9.80 15.91
N ASN A 42 10.92 -9.16 15.65
CA ASN A 42 12.26 -9.65 15.95
C ASN A 42 13.01 -8.55 16.70
N ASP A 43 13.91 -8.89 17.63
CA ASP A 43 14.65 -7.93 18.48
C ASP A 43 15.54 -6.96 17.67
N ASP A 44 15.87 -7.31 16.42
CA ASP A 44 16.66 -6.48 15.50
C ASP A 44 15.82 -5.54 14.61
N ILE A 45 14.47 -5.62 14.67
CA ILE A 45 13.58 -4.81 13.85
C ILE A 45 12.80 -3.80 14.69
N HIS A 46 13.04 -2.52 14.44
CA HIS A 46 12.33 -1.42 15.08
C HIS A 46 11.21 -0.90 14.17
N MET A 47 9.95 -1.11 14.55
CA MET A 47 8.79 -0.71 13.73
C MET A 47 8.07 0.51 14.31
N VAL A 48 7.70 1.45 13.43
CA VAL A 48 6.81 2.58 13.72
C VAL A 48 5.68 2.61 12.70
N GLU A 49 4.44 2.56 13.18
CA GLU A 49 3.25 2.71 12.34
C GLU A 49 2.75 4.15 12.36
N LEU A 50 2.53 4.73 11.19
CA LEU A 50 1.93 6.04 10.99
C LEU A 50 0.57 5.88 10.30
N ASN A 51 -0.49 5.96 11.09
CA ASN A 51 -1.87 5.77 10.64
C ASN A 51 -2.55 7.14 10.43
N ARG A 52 -3.54 7.23 9.53
CA ARG A 52 -4.44 8.38 9.27
C ARG A 52 -4.15 9.23 8.02
N GLY A 53 -3.32 8.82 7.10
CA GLY A 53 -3.09 9.56 5.86
C GLY A 53 -1.83 9.10 5.14
N SER A 54 -1.41 9.83 4.10
CA SER A 54 -0.12 9.61 3.46
C SER A 54 0.97 10.36 4.23
N ILE A 55 2.12 9.70 4.47
CA ILE A 55 3.31 10.33 5.08
C ILE A 55 3.85 11.50 4.27
N PHE A 56 3.56 11.53 2.97
CA PHE A 56 3.94 12.64 2.08
C PHE A 56 2.96 13.81 2.11
N CYS A 57 1.77 13.64 2.73
CA CYS A 57 0.82 14.71 2.94
C CYS A 57 1.33 15.69 4.00
N SER A 58 1.06 16.98 3.82
CA SER A 58 1.37 18.01 4.81
C SER A 58 0.82 17.72 6.21
N CYS A 59 -0.29 16.97 6.30
CA CYS A 59 -0.93 16.58 7.57
C CYS A 59 -0.15 15.57 8.40
N LEU A 60 0.71 14.72 7.79
CA LEU A 60 1.54 13.74 8.48
C LEU A 60 3.05 14.00 8.37
N ARG A 61 3.45 15.01 7.62
CA ARG A 61 4.87 15.34 7.40
C ARG A 61 5.65 15.49 8.72
N LEU A 62 5.11 16.22 9.68
CA LEU A 62 5.76 16.39 10.99
C LEU A 62 5.88 15.06 11.76
N SER A 63 4.86 14.20 11.71
CA SER A 63 4.91 12.89 12.35
C SER A 63 5.93 11.96 11.69
N PHE A 64 6.11 12.08 10.37
CA PHE A 64 7.10 11.30 9.64
C PHE A 64 8.53 11.77 9.94
N VAL A 65 8.76 13.09 9.94
CA VAL A 65 10.04 13.69 10.36
C VAL A 65 10.40 13.29 11.80
N ASP A 66 9.43 13.32 12.73
CA ASP A 66 9.62 12.91 14.12
C ASP A 66 9.94 11.40 14.24
N ALA A 67 9.28 10.54 13.45
CA ALA A 67 9.59 9.12 13.40
C ALA A 67 11.02 8.86 12.90
N LEU A 68 11.46 9.52 11.84
CA LEU A 68 12.84 9.45 11.35
C LEU A 68 13.82 9.95 12.40
N ALA A 69 13.53 11.08 13.06
CA ALA A 69 14.38 11.61 14.13
C ALA A 69 14.53 10.65 15.32
N LYS A 70 13.47 9.93 15.71
CA LYS A 70 13.53 8.90 16.75
C LYS A 70 14.34 7.68 16.30
N MET A 71 14.18 7.24 15.07
CA MET A 71 14.92 6.11 14.52
C MET A 71 16.40 6.36 14.39
N SER A 72 16.83 7.60 14.13
CA SER A 72 18.25 7.96 14.05
C SER A 72 19.03 7.68 15.33
N GLN A 73 18.35 7.56 16.47
CA GLN A 73 18.96 7.31 17.79
C GLN A 73 19.07 5.82 18.14
N GLN A 74 18.57 4.92 17.28
CA GLN A 74 18.49 3.48 17.56
C GLN A 74 19.71 2.68 17.05
N GLY A 75 20.68 3.33 16.40
CA GLY A 75 21.87 2.66 15.84
C GLY A 75 21.53 1.70 14.72
N LEU A 76 20.56 2.06 13.89
CA LEU A 76 20.07 1.28 12.76
C LEU A 76 21.03 1.39 11.58
N GLU A 77 21.17 0.31 10.82
CA GLU A 77 21.96 0.28 9.57
C GLU A 77 21.10 0.66 8.37
N TYR A 78 19.81 0.27 8.39
CA TYR A 78 18.84 0.58 7.34
C TYR A 78 17.54 1.09 7.95
N VAL A 79 16.88 2.00 7.23
CA VAL A 79 15.50 2.39 7.50
C VAL A 79 14.67 2.23 6.22
N PHE A 80 13.70 1.35 6.25
CA PHE A 80 12.72 1.19 5.17
C PHE A 80 11.45 1.97 5.49
N VAL A 81 10.93 2.63 4.47
CA VAL A 81 9.67 3.37 4.57
C VAL A 81 8.67 2.77 3.60
N GLU A 82 7.64 2.10 4.12
CA GLU A 82 6.50 1.66 3.32
C GLU A 82 5.43 2.75 3.32
N SER A 83 5.26 3.42 2.19
CA SER A 83 4.19 4.40 2.02
C SER A 83 2.83 3.73 1.78
N SER A 84 1.75 4.45 2.07
CA SER A 84 0.41 4.04 1.64
C SER A 84 0.33 3.92 0.11
N GLY A 85 -0.65 3.16 -0.39
CA GLY A 85 -0.84 2.99 -1.83
C GLY A 85 -1.13 4.29 -2.61
N PHE A 86 -1.53 5.35 -1.93
CA PHE A 86 -1.70 6.69 -2.48
C PHE A 86 -0.53 7.63 -2.18
N GLY A 87 0.58 7.12 -1.64
CA GLY A 87 1.76 7.93 -1.36
C GLY A 87 2.40 8.46 -2.64
N ASP A 88 2.48 9.77 -2.76
CA ASP A 88 3.22 10.47 -3.82
C ASP A 88 4.59 10.89 -3.28
N PRO A 89 5.70 10.23 -3.68
CA PRO A 89 7.02 10.43 -3.10
C PRO A 89 7.76 11.67 -3.62
N SER A 90 7.13 12.50 -4.42
CA SER A 90 7.77 13.64 -5.09
C SER A 90 8.47 14.63 -4.16
N ASN A 91 8.08 14.70 -2.88
CA ASN A 91 8.68 15.55 -1.86
C ASN A 91 9.54 14.78 -0.83
N ALA A 92 9.97 13.55 -1.15
CA ALA A 92 10.74 12.73 -0.20
C ALA A 92 12.05 13.37 0.23
N GLU A 93 12.78 14.00 -0.69
CA GLU A 93 14.03 14.70 -0.40
C GLU A 93 13.81 15.91 0.52
N GLU A 94 12.72 16.66 0.33
CA GLU A 94 12.37 17.79 1.20
C GLU A 94 12.09 17.34 2.65
N ILE A 95 11.50 16.16 2.82
CA ILE A 95 11.27 15.56 4.14
C ILE A 95 12.59 15.17 4.80
N LEU A 96 13.52 14.62 4.03
CA LEU A 96 14.85 14.27 4.53
C LEU A 96 15.67 15.53 4.91
N GLU A 97 15.62 16.59 4.13
CA GLU A 97 16.24 17.86 4.49
C GLU A 97 15.63 18.44 5.77
N ALA A 98 14.31 18.36 5.94
CA ALA A 98 13.66 18.77 7.19
C ALA A 98 14.13 17.91 8.39
N THR A 99 14.33 16.61 8.18
CA THR A 99 14.87 15.70 9.20
C THR A 99 16.33 16.03 9.55
N LYS A 100 17.14 16.33 8.54
CA LYS A 100 18.54 16.75 8.70
C LYS A 100 18.70 18.00 9.58
N VAL A 101 17.76 18.95 9.49
CA VAL A 101 17.75 20.12 10.38
C VAL A 101 17.64 19.73 11.85
N LEU A 102 16.92 18.63 12.16
CA LEU A 102 16.71 18.18 13.55
C LEU A 102 17.85 17.29 14.08
N VAL A 103 18.39 16.39 13.26
CA VAL A 103 19.28 15.32 13.71
C VAL A 103 20.64 15.29 13.00
N GLY A 104 20.90 16.22 12.08
CA GLY A 104 22.12 16.26 11.27
C GLY A 104 22.08 15.29 10.08
N GLU A 105 23.21 15.12 9.41
CA GLU A 105 23.37 14.23 8.26
C GLU A 105 23.55 12.77 8.71
N VAL A 106 22.47 12.15 9.18
CA VAL A 106 22.47 10.77 9.69
C VAL A 106 21.89 9.76 8.71
N TYR A 107 21.21 10.23 7.66
CA TYR A 107 20.60 9.39 6.64
C TYR A 107 21.26 9.58 5.27
N ASP A 108 21.59 8.46 4.64
CA ASP A 108 21.94 8.38 3.22
C ASP A 108 20.73 7.89 2.44
N PHE A 109 20.12 8.79 1.66
CA PHE A 109 18.94 8.45 0.86
C PHE A 109 19.31 7.56 -0.32
N ARG A 110 18.79 6.35 -0.33
CA ARG A 110 19.12 5.33 -1.32
C ARG A 110 18.14 5.29 -2.51
N GLY A 111 17.06 6.05 -2.46
CA GLY A 111 16.07 6.17 -3.52
C GLY A 111 14.71 5.56 -3.20
N CYS A 112 13.79 5.75 -4.14
CA CYS A 112 12.41 5.25 -4.07
C CYS A 112 12.24 4.02 -4.98
N ILE A 113 11.62 2.97 -4.44
CA ILE A 113 11.23 1.76 -5.20
C ILE A 113 9.72 1.81 -5.45
N CYS A 114 9.31 1.73 -6.71
CA CYS A 114 7.90 1.65 -7.09
C CYS A 114 7.54 0.21 -7.48
N LEU A 115 6.53 -0.38 -6.80
CA LEU A 115 5.99 -1.67 -7.17
C LEU A 115 4.84 -1.48 -8.17
N VAL A 116 4.93 -2.20 -9.29
CA VAL A 116 3.96 -2.17 -10.38
C VAL A 116 3.22 -3.51 -10.39
N ASP A 117 1.94 -3.49 -10.08
CA ASP A 117 1.05 -4.66 -10.11
C ASP A 117 0.68 -5.01 -11.55
N CYS A 118 1.37 -5.96 -12.17
CA CYS A 118 1.16 -6.30 -13.58
C CYS A 118 -0.29 -6.70 -13.91
N TYR A 119 -1.02 -7.25 -12.95
CA TYR A 119 -2.40 -7.68 -13.18
C TYR A 119 -3.38 -6.51 -13.30
N ASN A 120 -3.16 -5.43 -12.52
CA ASN A 120 -4.09 -4.30 -12.45
C ASN A 120 -3.57 -3.01 -13.10
N PHE A 121 -2.28 -2.94 -13.44
CA PHE A 121 -1.60 -1.69 -13.80
C PHE A 121 -2.21 -0.98 -14.99
N LEU A 122 -2.49 -1.68 -16.08
CA LEU A 122 -3.01 -1.06 -17.32
C LEU A 122 -4.41 -0.47 -17.11
N ASP A 123 -5.26 -1.15 -16.33
CA ASP A 123 -6.61 -0.65 -16.00
C ASP A 123 -6.57 0.57 -15.05
N GLN A 124 -5.52 0.66 -14.21
CA GLN A 124 -5.39 1.72 -13.21
C GLN A 124 -4.65 2.95 -13.72
N LEU A 125 -3.76 2.80 -14.70
CA LEU A 125 -2.88 3.86 -15.16
C LEU A 125 -3.64 5.05 -15.77
N GLU A 126 -4.75 4.79 -16.47
CA GLU A 126 -5.53 5.83 -17.14
C GLU A 126 -6.27 6.75 -16.16
N ASP A 127 -6.64 6.23 -14.98
CA ASP A 127 -7.49 6.92 -14.02
C ASP A 127 -6.72 7.51 -12.83
N GLU A 128 -5.43 7.14 -12.62
CA GLU A 128 -4.74 7.42 -11.37
C GLU A 128 -3.44 8.21 -11.52
N ILE A 129 -3.56 9.53 -11.35
CA ILE A 129 -2.40 10.44 -11.32
C ILE A 129 -1.33 10.02 -10.30
N THR A 130 -1.72 9.34 -9.22
CA THR A 130 -0.80 8.84 -8.19
C THR A 130 0.18 7.82 -8.76
N ILE A 131 -0.26 6.97 -9.71
CA ILE A 131 0.59 5.94 -10.33
C ILE A 131 1.66 6.62 -11.19
N ASP A 132 1.26 7.60 -12.01
CA ASP A 132 2.19 8.41 -12.81
C ASP A 132 3.24 9.08 -11.91
N ARG A 133 2.82 9.73 -10.82
CA ARG A 133 3.71 10.38 -9.85
C ARG A 133 4.66 9.40 -9.17
N GLN A 134 4.17 8.23 -8.76
CA GLN A 134 5.01 7.19 -8.16
C GLN A 134 6.07 6.68 -9.11
N LEU A 135 5.75 6.50 -10.39
CA LEU A 135 6.71 6.07 -11.43
C LEU A 135 7.67 7.18 -11.80
N LYS A 136 7.19 8.39 -11.97
CA LYS A 136 8.02 9.56 -12.30
C LYS A 136 9.14 9.79 -11.27
N HIS A 137 8.84 9.60 -9.99
CA HIS A 137 9.75 9.84 -8.87
C HIS A 137 10.39 8.58 -8.29
N CYS A 138 10.27 7.40 -8.95
CA CYS A 138 10.99 6.22 -8.51
C CYS A 138 12.38 6.09 -9.16
N ASN A 139 13.25 5.37 -8.47
CA ASN A 139 14.61 5.07 -8.90
C ASN A 139 14.76 3.59 -9.32
N LEU A 140 13.74 2.77 -9.02
CA LEU A 140 13.63 1.37 -9.43
C LEU A 140 12.15 1.00 -9.51
N ALA A 141 11.73 0.41 -10.63
CA ALA A 141 10.42 -0.20 -10.78
C ALA A 141 10.51 -1.73 -10.61
N VAL A 142 9.67 -2.28 -9.75
CA VAL A 142 9.56 -3.71 -9.50
C VAL A 142 8.23 -4.20 -10.03
N LEU A 143 8.23 -4.99 -11.09
CA LEU A 143 7.05 -5.63 -11.64
C LEU A 143 6.66 -6.82 -10.75
N THR A 144 5.49 -6.77 -10.17
CA THR A 144 4.94 -7.82 -9.31
C THR A 144 3.79 -8.55 -9.99
N LYS A 145 3.44 -9.75 -9.49
CA LYS A 145 2.37 -10.58 -10.05
C LYS A 145 2.58 -10.93 -11.53
N VAL A 146 3.82 -11.04 -11.94
CA VAL A 146 4.19 -11.41 -13.31
C VAL A 146 3.71 -12.79 -13.71
N ASP A 147 3.43 -13.64 -12.73
CA ASP A 147 2.84 -14.97 -12.86
C ASP A 147 1.35 -14.96 -13.24
N LEU A 148 0.66 -13.81 -13.08
CA LEU A 148 -0.77 -13.66 -13.38
C LEU A 148 -1.06 -13.08 -14.77
N VAL A 149 -0.03 -12.76 -15.55
CA VAL A 149 -0.14 -12.13 -16.85
C VAL A 149 0.79 -12.78 -17.88
N ASP A 150 0.51 -12.62 -19.16
CA ASP A 150 1.38 -13.12 -20.20
C ASP A 150 2.59 -12.21 -20.48
N ARG A 151 3.53 -12.68 -21.28
CA ARG A 151 4.76 -11.95 -21.62
C ARG A 151 4.49 -10.70 -22.48
N GLU A 152 3.48 -10.72 -23.30
CA GLU A 152 3.11 -9.57 -24.14
C GLU A 152 2.65 -8.40 -23.26
N GLN A 153 1.84 -8.68 -22.27
CA GLN A 153 1.39 -7.70 -21.27
C GLN A 153 2.56 -7.17 -20.43
N ILE A 154 3.51 -8.03 -20.02
CA ILE A 154 4.70 -7.59 -19.29
C ILE A 154 5.52 -6.61 -20.10
N GLU A 155 5.77 -6.89 -21.39
CA GLU A 155 6.53 -5.98 -22.24
C GLU A 155 5.80 -4.65 -22.47
N LEU A 156 4.48 -4.67 -22.67
CA LEU A 156 3.66 -3.44 -22.74
C LEU A 156 3.77 -2.62 -21.46
N ILE A 157 3.74 -3.26 -20.28
CA ILE A 157 3.90 -2.58 -18.99
C ILE A 157 5.28 -1.93 -18.88
N LYS A 158 6.35 -2.62 -19.32
CA LYS A 158 7.71 -2.05 -19.34
C LYS A 158 7.79 -0.82 -20.24
N GLU A 159 7.18 -0.87 -21.42
CA GLU A 159 7.09 0.28 -22.33
C GLU A 159 6.38 1.46 -21.65
N LYS A 160 5.24 1.23 -21.00
CA LYS A 160 4.51 2.28 -20.27
C LYS A 160 5.31 2.87 -19.11
N VAL A 161 6.01 2.05 -18.34
CA VAL A 161 6.90 2.53 -17.28
C VAL A 161 8.01 3.42 -17.87
N GLN A 162 8.62 3.02 -18.98
CA GLN A 162 9.67 3.80 -19.64
C GLN A 162 9.17 5.05 -20.35
N GLU A 163 7.92 5.09 -20.80
CA GLU A 163 7.29 6.33 -21.29
C GLU A 163 7.21 7.39 -20.18
N ILE A 164 6.92 6.98 -18.93
CA ILE A 164 6.81 7.88 -17.76
C ILE A 164 8.18 8.23 -17.19
N ASN A 165 9.06 7.22 -17.07
CA ASN A 165 10.41 7.37 -16.48
C ASN A 165 11.45 6.61 -17.31
N PRO A 166 12.04 7.28 -18.31
CA PRO A 166 12.94 6.65 -19.30
C PRO A 166 14.24 6.08 -18.73
N VAL A 167 14.65 6.55 -17.55
CA VAL A 167 15.93 6.14 -16.93
C VAL A 167 15.74 5.07 -15.86
N CYS A 168 14.49 4.77 -15.47
CA CYS A 168 14.17 3.85 -14.40
C CYS A 168 14.55 2.41 -14.78
N PRO A 169 15.45 1.74 -14.05
CA PRO A 169 15.65 0.30 -14.18
C PRO A 169 14.39 -0.45 -13.77
N ILE A 170 14.11 -1.55 -14.47
CA ILE A 170 12.95 -2.39 -14.24
C ILE A 170 13.43 -3.79 -13.87
N THR A 171 12.86 -4.38 -12.82
CA THR A 171 13.08 -5.78 -12.43
C THR A 171 11.76 -6.50 -12.23
N GLU A 172 11.73 -7.81 -12.46
CA GLU A 172 10.58 -8.65 -12.23
C GLU A 172 10.68 -9.32 -10.85
N SER A 173 9.54 -9.51 -10.19
CA SER A 173 9.45 -10.14 -8.88
C SER A 173 8.33 -11.17 -8.88
N GLU A 174 8.64 -12.39 -8.46
CA GLU A 174 7.66 -13.42 -8.16
C GLU A 174 7.49 -13.55 -6.64
N ASN A 175 6.24 -13.44 -6.15
CA ASN A 175 5.91 -13.58 -4.72
C ASN A 175 6.76 -12.70 -3.79
N GLY A 176 7.12 -11.48 -4.24
CA GLY A 176 7.93 -10.54 -3.47
C GLY A 176 9.43 -10.86 -3.44
N ASN A 177 9.89 -11.89 -4.17
CA ASN A 177 11.31 -12.18 -4.32
C ASN A 177 11.88 -11.34 -5.44
N ILE A 178 12.90 -10.55 -5.14
CA ILE A 178 13.66 -9.77 -6.12
C ILE A 178 15.14 -10.11 -6.02
N ASN A 179 15.85 -9.89 -7.12
CA ASN A 179 17.31 -9.97 -7.09
C ASN A 179 17.86 -8.89 -6.15
N ARG A 180 18.63 -9.31 -5.14
CA ARG A 180 19.14 -8.41 -4.08
C ARG A 180 20.25 -7.48 -4.55
N SER A 181 20.71 -7.60 -5.78
CA SER A 181 21.74 -6.71 -6.32
C SER A 181 21.38 -5.22 -6.22
N PHE A 182 20.09 -4.89 -6.03
CA PHE A 182 19.67 -3.50 -5.85
C PHE A 182 20.20 -2.85 -4.56
N TYR A 183 20.55 -3.60 -3.50
CA TYR A 183 21.21 -3.06 -2.31
C TYR A 183 22.57 -2.46 -2.63
N ASP A 184 23.28 -3.06 -3.59
CA ASP A 184 24.60 -2.61 -4.03
C ASP A 184 24.51 -1.56 -5.14
N MET A 185 23.32 -1.32 -5.68
CA MET A 185 23.09 -0.31 -6.71
C MET A 185 23.00 1.09 -6.09
N ASP A 186 23.65 2.03 -6.73
CA ASP A 186 23.40 3.45 -6.50
C ASP A 186 22.15 3.86 -7.26
N LEU A 187 20.98 3.70 -6.62
CA LEU A 187 19.69 3.97 -7.25
C LEU A 187 19.50 5.46 -7.56
N MET A 188 20.19 6.37 -6.86
CA MET A 188 20.10 7.81 -7.11
C MET A 188 20.63 8.21 -8.50
N LYS A 189 21.44 7.37 -9.16
CA LYS A 189 21.84 7.56 -10.57
C LYS A 189 20.66 7.52 -11.55
N TYR A 190 19.54 6.95 -11.13
CA TYR A 190 18.33 6.79 -11.93
C TYR A 190 17.23 7.77 -11.53
N GLN A 191 17.62 8.91 -10.95
CA GLN A 191 16.68 9.98 -10.66
C GLN A 191 16.26 10.67 -11.95
N TRP A 192 14.96 10.65 -12.25
CA TRP A 192 14.38 11.28 -13.45
C TRP A 192 13.83 12.67 -13.15
N ALA A 193 12.93 12.76 -12.17
CA ALA A 193 12.27 14.00 -11.83
C ALA A 193 12.94 14.67 -10.63
N GLU A 194 12.95 16.00 -10.65
CA GLU A 194 13.33 16.81 -9.48
C GLU A 194 12.25 16.75 -8.39
N CYS A 195 12.64 17.12 -7.17
CA CYS A 195 11.69 17.27 -6.07
C CYS A 195 10.63 18.33 -6.41
N GLU A 196 9.37 17.99 -6.19
CA GLU A 196 8.24 18.88 -6.46
C GLU A 196 7.14 18.71 -5.39
N GLU A 197 6.17 19.61 -5.36
CA GLU A 197 5.07 19.53 -4.42
C GLU A 197 4.28 18.23 -4.61
N THR A 198 3.97 17.57 -3.50
CA THR A 198 3.18 16.34 -3.51
C THR A 198 1.72 16.63 -3.87
N THR A 199 1.10 15.71 -4.61
CA THR A 199 -0.34 15.73 -4.87
C THR A 199 -1.16 15.28 -3.66
N ASN A 200 -0.52 14.75 -2.62
CA ASN A 200 -1.19 14.31 -1.41
C ASN A 200 -1.61 15.49 -0.53
N SER A 201 -2.90 15.70 -0.43
CA SER A 201 -3.52 16.71 0.45
C SER A 201 -4.70 16.10 1.22
N ALA A 202 -5.26 16.85 2.17
CA ALA A 202 -6.48 16.43 2.85
C ALA A 202 -7.69 16.33 1.91
N GLU A 203 -7.67 17.11 0.81
CA GLU A 203 -8.74 17.16 -0.18
C GLU A 203 -8.63 16.04 -1.22
N THR A 204 -7.42 15.69 -1.63
CA THR A 204 -7.17 14.61 -2.61
C THR A 204 -7.18 13.21 -1.96
N LYS A 205 -7.20 13.13 -0.63
CA LYS A 205 -7.26 11.85 0.08
C LYS A 205 -8.58 11.12 -0.22
N PRO A 206 -8.52 9.86 -0.71
CA PRO A 206 -9.72 9.06 -0.90
C PRO A 206 -10.53 8.92 0.40
N LYS A 207 -11.85 8.95 0.29
CA LYS A 207 -12.74 8.72 1.44
C LYS A 207 -12.68 7.24 1.83
N THR A 208 -12.64 7.00 3.12
CA THR A 208 -12.59 5.65 3.69
C THR A 208 -13.81 5.42 4.55
N PHE A 209 -14.49 4.30 4.35
CA PHE A 209 -15.68 3.92 5.11
C PHE A 209 -15.43 2.61 5.82
N SER A 210 -15.93 2.49 7.05
CA SER A 210 -15.89 1.27 7.85
C SER A 210 -17.32 0.76 8.04
N MET A 211 -17.56 -0.49 7.71
CA MET A 211 -18.84 -1.17 7.87
C MET A 211 -18.70 -2.31 8.86
N ASN A 212 -19.55 -2.33 9.88
CA ASN A 212 -19.63 -3.39 10.87
C ASN A 212 -20.95 -4.11 10.78
N PHE A 213 -20.95 -5.42 10.94
CA PHE A 213 -22.16 -6.22 11.02
C PHE A 213 -21.97 -7.41 11.97
N ALA A 214 -23.08 -7.91 12.50
CA ALA A 214 -23.09 -9.06 13.38
C ALA A 214 -23.72 -10.28 12.68
N GLY A 215 -23.38 -11.48 13.17
CA GLY A 215 -23.89 -12.73 12.63
C GLY A 215 -22.95 -13.37 11.60
N GLU A 216 -23.43 -14.46 11.05
CA GLU A 216 -22.74 -15.24 10.03
C GLU A 216 -23.27 -14.89 8.64
N ILE A 217 -22.41 -14.85 7.64
CA ILE A 217 -22.77 -14.55 6.27
C ILE A 217 -22.49 -15.77 5.36
N GLU A 218 -23.33 -16.01 4.39
CA GLU A 218 -23.06 -16.96 3.31
C GLU A 218 -22.00 -16.33 2.39
N LYS A 219 -20.95 -17.08 2.05
CA LYS A 219 -19.79 -16.56 1.32
C LYS A 219 -20.15 -16.01 -0.06
N ASP A 220 -21.02 -16.72 -0.78
CA ASP A 220 -21.54 -16.31 -2.08
C ASP A 220 -22.30 -14.97 -2.06
N LYS A 221 -23.02 -14.68 -0.97
CA LYS A 221 -23.68 -13.38 -0.79
C LYS A 221 -22.71 -12.24 -0.58
N LEU A 222 -21.65 -12.49 0.18
CA LEU A 222 -20.61 -11.49 0.36
C LEU A 222 -19.83 -11.26 -0.93
N GLU A 223 -19.53 -12.31 -1.68
CA GLU A 223 -18.88 -12.21 -3.00
C GLU A 223 -19.73 -11.37 -3.95
N ALA A 224 -21.01 -11.67 -4.09
CA ALA A 224 -21.93 -10.88 -4.93
C ALA A 224 -21.98 -9.39 -4.51
N PHE A 225 -21.96 -9.11 -3.21
CA PHE A 225 -21.87 -7.75 -2.68
C PHE A 225 -20.55 -7.07 -3.07
N LEU A 226 -19.41 -7.75 -2.85
CA LEU A 226 -18.08 -7.20 -3.15
C LEU A 226 -17.88 -6.98 -4.65
N GLU A 227 -18.31 -7.91 -5.51
CA GLU A 227 -18.27 -7.76 -6.96
C GLU A 227 -19.10 -6.56 -7.43
N ARG A 228 -20.26 -6.33 -6.82
CA ARG A 228 -21.13 -5.21 -7.18
C ARG A 228 -20.54 -3.84 -6.85
N ILE A 229 -19.82 -3.72 -5.73
CA ILE A 229 -19.21 -2.45 -5.32
C ILE A 229 -17.78 -2.26 -5.85
N GLU A 230 -17.14 -3.31 -6.40
CA GLU A 230 -15.77 -3.27 -6.89
C GLU A 230 -15.48 -2.08 -7.83
N PRO A 231 -16.32 -1.76 -8.82
CA PRO A 231 -16.07 -0.62 -9.72
C PRO A 231 -15.94 0.73 -9.01
N SER A 232 -16.58 0.86 -7.83
CA SER A 232 -16.66 2.11 -7.05
C SER A 232 -15.63 2.20 -5.92
N VAL A 233 -14.80 1.17 -5.74
CA VAL A 233 -13.76 1.14 -4.69
C VAL A 233 -12.37 0.90 -5.27
N TYR A 234 -11.36 1.53 -4.68
CA TYR A 234 -9.96 1.20 -4.94
C TYR A 234 -9.55 -0.08 -4.23
N ARG A 235 -10.07 -0.29 -3.01
CA ARG A 235 -9.81 -1.46 -2.18
C ARG A 235 -10.96 -1.66 -1.21
N ALA A 236 -11.31 -2.91 -0.96
CA ALA A 236 -12.10 -3.31 0.18
C ALA A 236 -11.34 -4.39 0.95
N LYS A 237 -11.20 -4.24 2.27
CA LYS A 237 -10.56 -5.25 3.11
C LYS A 237 -11.29 -5.40 4.43
N GLY A 238 -11.21 -6.58 5.02
CA GLY A 238 -11.77 -6.80 6.35
C GLY A 238 -11.83 -8.26 6.72
N PHE A 239 -12.57 -8.53 7.77
CA PHE A 239 -12.79 -9.88 8.28
C PHE A 239 -14.27 -10.11 8.61
N PHE A 240 -14.70 -11.33 8.46
CA PHE A 240 -16.10 -11.69 8.62
C PHE A 240 -16.25 -13.16 9.03
N LYS A 241 -17.41 -13.48 9.62
CA LYS A 241 -17.73 -14.84 10.01
C LYS A 241 -18.54 -15.51 8.91
N VAL A 242 -17.97 -16.54 8.29
CA VAL A 242 -18.62 -17.37 7.27
C VAL A 242 -19.49 -18.41 7.96
N LYS A 243 -20.70 -18.61 7.43
CA LYS A 243 -21.64 -19.61 7.95
C LYS A 243 -21.05 -21.01 7.84
N ASN A 244 -20.93 -21.71 8.96
CA ASN A 244 -20.39 -23.05 9.11
C ASN A 244 -18.88 -23.22 8.80
N GLU A 245 -18.13 -22.16 8.47
CA GLU A 245 -16.71 -22.26 8.09
C GLU A 245 -15.77 -21.53 9.05
N GLY A 246 -16.29 -20.56 9.83
CA GLY A 246 -15.49 -19.81 10.78
C GLY A 246 -15.15 -18.39 10.29
N TRP A 247 -14.03 -17.83 10.76
CA TRP A 247 -13.62 -16.47 10.41
C TRP A 247 -12.65 -16.45 9.24
N GLU A 248 -12.96 -15.60 8.27
CA GLU A 248 -12.09 -15.31 7.12
C GLU A 248 -11.80 -13.82 7.02
N LYS A 249 -10.68 -13.48 6.43
CA LYS A 249 -10.38 -12.15 5.93
C LYS A 249 -10.52 -12.10 4.42
N VAL A 250 -10.88 -10.92 3.89
CA VAL A 250 -10.93 -10.63 2.46
C VAL A 250 -10.10 -9.39 2.15
N ASP A 251 -9.44 -9.40 1.00
CA ASP A 251 -8.78 -8.25 0.40
C ASP A 251 -9.17 -8.18 -1.09
N VAL A 252 -9.82 -7.08 -1.47
CA VAL A 252 -10.30 -6.83 -2.83
C VAL A 252 -9.52 -5.67 -3.41
N VAL A 253 -8.81 -5.90 -4.50
CA VAL A 253 -8.11 -4.87 -5.27
C VAL A 253 -8.36 -5.10 -6.75
N GLY A 254 -9.06 -4.17 -7.39
CA GLY A 254 -9.60 -4.41 -8.73
C GLY A 254 -10.47 -5.65 -8.73
N LYS A 255 -10.43 -6.44 -9.79
CA LYS A 255 -11.22 -7.68 -9.94
C LYS A 255 -10.75 -8.86 -9.09
N LYS A 256 -9.67 -8.70 -8.32
CA LYS A 256 -9.11 -9.79 -7.50
C LYS A 256 -9.70 -9.77 -6.11
N LEU A 257 -10.27 -10.91 -5.70
CA LEU A 257 -10.75 -11.19 -4.35
C LEU A 257 -9.85 -12.27 -3.73
N ASP A 258 -9.07 -11.89 -2.71
CA ASP A 258 -8.21 -12.81 -1.96
C ASP A 258 -8.82 -13.10 -0.59
N TYR A 259 -8.97 -14.39 -0.26
CA TYR A 259 -9.48 -14.86 1.02
C TYR A 259 -8.42 -15.62 1.80
N ALA A 260 -8.44 -15.50 3.14
CA ALA A 260 -7.62 -16.33 4.02
C ALA A 260 -8.31 -16.54 5.37
N PRO A 261 -8.03 -17.65 6.07
CA PRO A 261 -8.50 -17.86 7.44
C PRO A 261 -8.08 -16.69 8.35
N TYR A 262 -8.93 -16.37 9.31
CA TYR A 262 -8.68 -15.30 10.28
C TYR A 262 -9.03 -15.71 11.70
N GLU A 263 -8.47 -15.01 12.69
CA GLU A 263 -8.78 -15.25 14.09
C GLU A 263 -10.18 -14.75 14.44
N ALA A 264 -10.82 -15.40 15.42
CA ALA A 264 -12.15 -15.04 15.86
C ALA A 264 -12.22 -13.61 16.41
N GLN A 265 -13.23 -12.87 15.97
CA GLN A 265 -13.48 -11.49 16.37
C GLN A 265 -14.88 -11.36 17.00
N GLU A 266 -15.15 -10.23 17.66
CA GLU A 266 -16.48 -9.96 18.25
C GLU A 266 -17.54 -9.66 17.19
N LYS A 267 -17.15 -9.02 16.08
CA LYS A 267 -18.03 -8.62 14.98
C LYS A 267 -17.24 -8.60 13.68
N SER A 268 -17.94 -8.72 12.59
CA SER A 268 -17.38 -8.55 11.26
C SER A 268 -17.15 -7.07 10.96
N GLU A 269 -16.04 -6.77 10.28
CA GLU A 269 -15.70 -5.41 9.86
C GLU A 269 -15.12 -5.41 8.45
N LEU A 270 -15.64 -4.54 7.58
CA LEU A 270 -15.11 -4.27 6.24
C LEU A 270 -14.76 -2.79 6.13
N VAL A 271 -13.64 -2.48 5.51
CA VAL A 271 -13.17 -1.13 5.23
C VAL A 271 -13.05 -0.94 3.73
N PHE A 272 -13.60 0.17 3.24
CA PHE A 272 -13.66 0.51 1.82
C PHE A 272 -12.90 1.82 1.57
N ILE A 273 -12.05 1.84 0.54
CA ILE A 273 -11.41 3.05 0.02
C ILE A 273 -12.15 3.43 -1.26
N SER A 274 -12.83 4.57 -1.26
CA SER A 274 -13.75 4.97 -2.31
C SER A 274 -13.07 5.63 -3.51
N LYS A 275 -13.47 5.25 -4.72
CA LYS A 275 -13.20 5.98 -5.97
C LYS A 275 -14.15 7.17 -6.16
N ILE A 276 -15.38 7.07 -5.66
CA ILE A 276 -16.49 7.99 -5.90
C ILE A 276 -16.85 8.88 -4.69
N GLY A 277 -15.94 8.95 -3.72
CA GLY A 277 -16.12 9.77 -2.52
C GLY A 277 -17.32 9.34 -1.67
N ILE A 278 -18.11 10.29 -1.19
CA ILE A 278 -19.26 10.02 -0.30
C ILE A 278 -20.43 9.29 -0.98
N ALA A 279 -20.48 9.28 -2.31
CA ALA A 279 -21.53 8.56 -3.05
C ALA A 279 -21.51 7.05 -2.79
N LEU A 280 -20.34 6.51 -2.42
CA LEU A 280 -20.17 5.09 -2.07
C LEU A 280 -21.07 4.64 -0.91
N ILE A 281 -21.41 5.54 0.03
CA ILE A 281 -22.34 5.22 1.14
C ILE A 281 -23.67 4.67 0.62
N ARG A 282 -24.22 5.28 -0.43
CA ARG A 282 -25.47 4.84 -1.02
C ARG A 282 -25.31 3.50 -1.73
N GLU A 283 -24.26 3.34 -2.51
CA GLU A 283 -24.00 2.10 -3.22
C GLU A 283 -23.78 0.92 -2.29
N ILE A 284 -23.00 1.11 -1.20
CA ILE A 284 -22.82 0.07 -0.17
C ILE A 284 -24.18 -0.34 0.40
N LYS A 285 -25.04 0.63 0.78
CA LYS A 285 -26.34 0.32 1.37
C LYS A 285 -27.24 -0.45 0.40
N GLU A 286 -27.39 0.04 -0.82
CA GLU A 286 -28.22 -0.60 -1.84
C GLU A 286 -27.72 -2.02 -2.18
N ALA A 287 -26.41 -2.17 -2.41
CA ALA A 287 -25.82 -3.48 -2.71
C ALA A 287 -25.93 -4.45 -1.52
N TRP A 288 -25.72 -3.97 -0.29
CA TRP A 288 -25.80 -4.79 0.92
C TRP A 288 -27.22 -5.29 1.18
N ASP A 289 -28.23 -4.40 1.06
CA ASP A 289 -29.63 -4.76 1.26
C ASP A 289 -30.10 -5.79 0.23
N GLU A 290 -29.64 -5.68 -1.03
CA GLU A 290 -30.03 -6.61 -2.09
C GLU A 290 -29.28 -7.96 -2.02
N CYS A 291 -27.97 -7.96 -1.74
CA CYS A 291 -27.17 -9.19 -1.77
C CYS A 291 -27.18 -9.93 -0.43
N VAL A 292 -27.18 -9.22 0.70
CA VAL A 292 -26.93 -9.79 2.05
C VAL A 292 -28.15 -9.62 2.96
N GLY A 293 -28.65 -8.40 3.12
CA GLY A 293 -29.84 -8.08 3.93
C GLY A 293 -29.67 -8.18 5.44
N LEU A 294 -28.42 -8.27 5.96
CA LEU A 294 -28.18 -8.23 7.39
C LEU A 294 -28.08 -6.78 7.91
N PRO A 295 -28.48 -6.51 9.16
CA PRO A 295 -28.26 -5.20 9.78
C PRO A 295 -26.77 -4.85 9.79
N MET A 296 -26.41 -3.61 9.37
CA MET A 296 -25.05 -3.13 9.39
C MET A 296 -24.95 -1.70 9.90
N ASP A 297 -23.80 -1.32 10.42
CA ASP A 297 -23.43 0.03 10.85
C ASP A 297 -22.29 0.54 9.99
N LEU A 298 -22.55 1.60 9.20
CA LEU A 298 -21.59 2.20 8.28
C LEU A 298 -21.12 3.55 8.82
N LYS A 299 -19.79 3.72 8.94
CA LYS A 299 -19.12 4.91 9.47
C LYS A 299 -18.11 5.48 8.48
N ASN A 300 -17.91 6.79 8.57
CA ASN A 300 -16.87 7.52 7.83
C ASN A 300 -15.67 7.79 8.73
#